data_79710ff5f4c37a0e6e11e562478a5a4a
#
_entry.id   79710ff5f4c37a0e6e11e562478a5a4a
#
_cell.length_a   1.000
_cell.length_b   1.000
_cell.length_c   1.000
_cell.angle_alpha   90.00
_cell.angle_beta   90.00
_cell.angle_gamma   90.00
#
_symmetry.space_group_name_H-M   'P 1'
#
loop_
_entity.id
_entity.type
_entity.pdbx_description
1 polymer ?
#
loop_
_entity_poly.entity_id
_entity_poly.type
_entity_poly.pdbx_seq_one_letter_code
_entity_poly.pdbx_strand_id
1 'polypeptide(L)'
;LASFSNPVFFKTQALRFSTHGIPRFISCARIENGYLALPRGCLDDAIALLQEQNISPLFDDKRETGKPLLKLTPEFTLRKNQRDAVATITKHDFGILHAPTAFGKTVTAIGMIVKRKVNTLILVHSRQLLEQWQERLRTFLPEVTIGSIGGGKRKPIGIIDIATYQSLVNKKDNSITPLIQDYGHIIVDECHHLSAPRFEMVLNEVRAKYVLGLTATPERQDGHQKIIFMAAGPIRYKVKQSPDEQFTQTVMIHQLYDIPPAELIKTDERPKISDAYRWLVNNEQRTSKIVSDAYECVQNGGHPLVLTERREHAESIHSRLTEMGISTVVLKGAMKAAERKNADNHLQSAQVVVATGKYVGEGFDLPRLDTLFLAMPIAWKGTLAQYAGRIHRESEGKTQVTIHDYVDCALPILQRMFKKREKSYKAMGYALEYFEGNSDKQPSLKLENVPSSNTKQK
;
A
#
# COMPACT_ATOMS: atom_id res chain seq x y z
N LEU A 1 16.09 23.74 -0.17
CA LEU A 1 14.69 23.32 -0.08
C LEU A 1 14.40 22.10 -0.96
N ALA A 2 14.65 22.15 -2.27
CA ALA A 2 14.29 21.11 -3.24
C ALA A 2 15.39 20.08 -3.52
N SER A 3 16.38 19.95 -2.68
CA SER A 3 17.49 19.01 -2.83
C SER A 3 17.69 18.19 -1.56
N PHE A 4 18.09 16.91 -1.72
CA PHE A 4 18.34 16.02 -0.60
C PHE A 4 19.39 14.96 -0.96
N SER A 5 20.02 14.40 0.07
CA SER A 5 20.99 13.31 -0.06
C SER A 5 20.36 12.08 -0.67
N ASN A 6 20.98 11.51 -1.70
CA ASN A 6 20.47 10.31 -2.38
C ASN A 6 20.72 9.05 -1.53
N PRO A 7 19.68 8.42 -0.99
CA PRO A 7 19.84 7.25 -0.12
C PRO A 7 20.51 6.06 -0.84
N VAL A 8 20.28 5.94 -2.15
CA VAL A 8 20.90 4.87 -2.96
C VAL A 8 22.40 5.06 -3.05
N PHE A 9 22.88 6.30 -3.26
CA PHE A 9 24.32 6.62 -3.28
C PHE A 9 24.98 6.18 -1.98
N PHE A 10 24.48 6.67 -0.84
CA PHE A 10 25.09 6.40 0.47
C PHE A 10 24.99 4.92 0.86
N LYS A 11 23.91 4.24 0.50
CA LYS A 11 23.76 2.79 0.72
C LYS A 11 24.77 1.99 -0.10
N THR A 12 24.95 2.34 -1.38
CA THR A 12 25.91 1.72 -2.29
C THR A 12 27.35 1.93 -1.79
N GLN A 13 27.67 3.16 -1.36
CA GLN A 13 28.96 3.53 -0.77
C GLN A 13 29.24 2.75 0.53
N ALA A 14 28.25 2.65 1.42
CA ALA A 14 28.38 1.91 2.68
C ALA A 14 28.62 0.39 2.46
N LEU A 15 28.11 -0.14 1.36
CA LEU A 15 28.34 -1.52 0.91
C LEU A 15 29.66 -1.69 0.14
N ARG A 16 30.45 -0.62 -0.02
CA ARG A 16 31.71 -0.58 -0.78
C ARG A 16 31.56 -0.96 -2.27
N PHE A 17 30.37 -0.73 -2.83
CA PHE A 17 30.13 -0.88 -4.27
C PHE A 17 30.44 0.44 -5.01
N SER A 18 30.67 0.35 -6.33
CA SER A 18 30.87 1.53 -7.17
C SER A 18 29.63 2.42 -7.16
N THR A 19 29.82 3.72 -6.93
CA THR A 19 28.77 4.75 -7.01
C THR A 19 28.80 5.50 -8.35
N HIS A 20 29.56 5.03 -9.31
CA HIS A 20 29.62 5.63 -10.64
C HIS A 20 28.23 5.72 -11.27
N GLY A 21 27.86 6.88 -11.80
CA GLY A 21 26.54 7.13 -12.39
C GLY A 21 25.40 7.34 -11.40
N ILE A 22 25.65 7.23 -10.08
CA ILE A 22 24.66 7.50 -9.04
C ILE A 22 24.92 8.90 -8.46
N PRO A 23 24.01 9.89 -8.64
CA PRO A 23 24.23 11.22 -8.10
C PRO A 23 24.21 11.20 -6.56
N ARG A 24 25.09 11.96 -5.94
CA ARG A 24 25.18 12.07 -4.48
C ARG A 24 23.98 12.80 -3.87
N PHE A 25 23.44 13.77 -4.61
CA PHE A 25 22.25 14.54 -4.25
C PHE A 25 21.20 14.43 -5.35
N ILE A 26 19.94 14.43 -4.96
CA ILE A 26 18.80 14.54 -5.87
C ILE A 26 18.28 15.97 -5.75
N SER A 27 18.17 16.68 -6.88
CA SER A 27 17.56 18.00 -6.97
C SER A 27 16.27 17.91 -7.76
N CYS A 28 15.18 18.38 -7.16
CA CYS A 28 13.89 18.57 -7.83
C CYS A 28 13.65 20.03 -8.26
N ALA A 29 14.61 20.92 -7.98
CA ALA A 29 14.60 22.29 -8.49
C ALA A 29 15.10 22.33 -9.93
N ARG A 30 14.56 23.24 -10.72
CA ARG A 30 14.97 23.50 -12.11
C ARG A 30 15.16 25.00 -12.33
N ILE A 31 16.00 25.36 -13.28
CA ILE A 31 16.11 26.73 -13.77
C ILE A 31 15.45 26.79 -15.13
N GLU A 32 14.39 27.58 -15.26
CA GLU A 32 13.61 27.72 -16.47
C GLU A 32 13.47 29.21 -16.83
N ASN A 33 13.95 29.61 -17.99
CA ASN A 33 13.88 31.01 -18.47
C ASN A 33 14.44 32.05 -17.46
N GLY A 34 15.50 31.69 -16.71
CA GLY A 34 16.10 32.58 -15.70
C GLY A 34 15.37 32.56 -14.34
N TYR A 35 14.31 31.79 -14.19
CA TYR A 35 13.58 31.62 -12.93
C TYR A 35 13.94 30.32 -12.25
N LEU A 36 13.91 30.33 -10.92
CA LEU A 36 14.06 29.11 -10.12
C LEU A 36 12.67 28.45 -9.94
N ALA A 37 12.47 27.33 -10.60
CA ALA A 37 11.27 26.50 -10.47
C ALA A 37 11.46 25.52 -9.30
N LEU A 38 10.59 25.61 -8.29
CA LEU A 38 10.52 24.70 -7.14
C LEU A 38 9.27 23.84 -7.21
N PRO A 39 9.33 22.57 -6.77
CA PRO A 39 8.14 21.77 -6.60
C PRO A 39 7.15 22.42 -5.65
N ARG A 40 5.82 22.21 -5.90
CA ARG A 40 4.75 22.80 -5.06
C ARG A 40 4.86 22.51 -3.57
N GLY A 41 5.37 21.34 -3.20
CA GLY A 41 5.57 20.95 -1.80
C GLY A 41 6.61 21.77 -1.05
N CYS A 42 7.43 22.56 -1.76
CA CYS A 42 8.40 23.47 -1.16
C CYS A 42 7.82 24.89 -0.90
N LEU A 43 6.54 25.14 -1.22
CA LEU A 43 5.96 26.49 -1.15
C LEU A 43 6.00 27.06 0.28
N ASP A 44 5.52 26.29 1.25
CA ASP A 44 5.47 26.74 2.66
C ASP A 44 6.88 27.07 3.18
N ASP A 45 7.84 26.18 2.90
CA ASP A 45 9.26 26.37 3.30
C ASP A 45 9.92 27.54 2.57
N ALA A 46 9.57 27.76 1.30
CA ALA A 46 10.09 28.88 0.51
C ALA A 46 9.57 30.21 1.06
N ILE A 47 8.29 30.29 1.42
CA ILE A 47 7.69 31.47 2.04
C ILE A 47 8.37 31.74 3.40
N ALA A 48 8.52 30.72 4.24
CA ALA A 48 9.16 30.83 5.55
C ALA A 48 10.60 31.36 5.40
N LEU A 49 11.38 30.79 4.45
CA LEU A 49 12.75 31.23 4.19
C LEU A 49 12.83 32.70 3.77
N LEU A 50 11.93 33.17 2.90
CA LEU A 50 11.88 34.57 2.47
C LEU A 50 11.52 35.50 3.64
N GLN A 51 10.56 35.09 4.48
CA GLN A 51 10.17 35.84 5.69
C GLN A 51 11.33 35.97 6.71
N GLU A 52 12.09 34.87 6.92
CA GLU A 52 13.29 34.89 7.75
C GLU A 52 14.34 35.89 7.26
N GLN A 53 14.38 36.15 5.96
CA GLN A 53 15.24 37.15 5.33
C GLN A 53 14.59 38.55 5.21
N ASN A 54 13.43 38.78 5.88
CA ASN A 54 12.65 40.02 5.80
C ASN A 54 12.17 40.35 4.37
N ILE A 55 12.00 39.36 3.52
CA ILE A 55 11.47 39.52 2.15
C ILE A 55 10.00 39.17 2.15
N SER A 56 9.14 40.12 1.74
CA SER A 56 7.70 39.87 1.54
C SER A 56 7.46 39.47 0.09
N PRO A 57 7.11 38.18 -0.18
CA PRO A 57 6.89 37.73 -1.54
C PRO A 57 5.58 38.31 -2.13
N LEU A 58 5.60 38.69 -3.41
CA LEU A 58 4.43 38.99 -4.18
C LEU A 58 3.99 37.72 -4.92
N PHE A 59 2.70 37.42 -4.91
CA PHE A 59 2.15 36.20 -5.53
C PHE A 59 1.39 36.57 -6.80
N ASP A 60 1.74 35.88 -7.91
CA ASP A 60 0.94 35.82 -9.14
C ASP A 60 0.43 34.37 -9.28
N ASP A 61 -0.81 34.10 -8.82
CA ASP A 61 -1.37 32.76 -8.80
C ASP A 61 -2.01 32.40 -10.13
N LYS A 62 -1.29 31.61 -10.93
CA LYS A 62 -1.71 31.11 -12.25
C LYS A 62 -2.21 29.67 -12.22
N ARG A 63 -2.54 29.16 -11.04
CA ARG A 63 -3.05 27.79 -10.90
C ARG A 63 -4.48 27.69 -11.42
N GLU A 64 -4.80 26.52 -12.00
CA GLU A 64 -6.14 26.21 -12.49
C GLU A 64 -7.09 25.96 -11.32
N THR A 65 -8.14 26.78 -11.19
CA THR A 65 -9.16 26.65 -10.12
C THR A 65 -10.23 25.63 -10.46
N GLY A 66 -10.33 25.24 -11.71
CA GLY A 66 -11.25 24.24 -12.22
C GLY A 66 -12.67 24.73 -12.49
N LYS A 67 -13.46 23.85 -13.09
CA LYS A 67 -14.87 24.08 -13.40
C LYS A 67 -15.71 23.71 -12.18
N PRO A 68 -16.65 24.55 -11.75
CA PRO A 68 -17.49 24.25 -10.58
C PRO A 68 -18.45 23.09 -10.86
N LEU A 69 -18.59 22.20 -9.89
CA LEU A 69 -19.55 21.09 -9.89
C LEU A 69 -20.75 21.47 -9.01
N LEU A 70 -21.84 21.89 -9.66
CA LEU A 70 -22.98 22.48 -8.94
C LEU A 70 -23.88 21.45 -8.25
N LYS A 71 -23.96 20.23 -8.77
CA LYS A 71 -24.83 19.17 -8.24
C LYS A 71 -24.01 17.95 -7.88
N LEU A 72 -23.64 17.82 -6.62
CA LEU A 72 -23.03 16.62 -6.04
C LEU A 72 -23.89 16.18 -4.86
N THR A 73 -24.68 15.13 -5.04
CA THR A 73 -25.50 14.54 -3.99
C THR A 73 -24.81 13.28 -3.50
N PRO A 74 -24.09 13.33 -2.36
CA PRO A 74 -23.39 12.15 -1.85
C PRO A 74 -24.37 11.17 -1.18
N GLU A 75 -24.29 9.90 -1.56
CA GLU A 75 -25.03 8.80 -0.91
C GLU A 75 -24.16 8.07 0.11
N PHE A 76 -23.50 8.82 0.98
CA PHE A 76 -22.68 8.25 2.06
C PHE A 76 -22.55 9.23 3.23
N THR A 77 -22.24 8.68 4.40
CA THR A 77 -21.90 9.46 5.59
C THR A 77 -20.45 9.16 5.99
N LEU A 78 -19.64 10.21 6.13
CA LEU A 78 -18.27 10.06 6.62
C LEU A 78 -18.26 9.72 8.11
N ARG A 79 -17.39 8.80 8.53
CA ARG A 79 -17.10 8.55 9.94
C ARG A 79 -16.44 9.79 10.57
N LYS A 80 -16.45 9.90 11.90
CA LYS A 80 -15.88 11.05 12.61
C LYS A 80 -14.44 11.35 12.16
N ASN A 81 -13.57 10.36 12.21
CA ASN A 81 -12.17 10.51 11.80
C ASN A 81 -11.97 10.89 10.32
N GLN A 82 -12.86 10.45 9.43
CA GLN A 82 -12.88 10.85 8.02
C GLN A 82 -13.35 12.30 7.85
N ARG A 83 -14.37 12.74 8.61
CA ARG A 83 -14.79 14.15 8.64
C ARG A 83 -13.69 15.08 9.12
N ASP A 84 -12.96 14.67 10.18
CA ASP A 84 -11.83 15.42 10.73
C ASP A 84 -10.70 15.53 9.71
N ALA A 85 -10.42 14.45 8.96
CA ALA A 85 -9.45 14.45 7.87
C ALA A 85 -9.85 15.43 6.75
N VAL A 86 -11.10 15.37 6.28
CA VAL A 86 -11.63 16.29 5.27
C VAL A 86 -11.56 17.73 5.75
N ALA A 87 -12.01 18.01 6.97
CA ALA A 87 -12.00 19.36 7.55
C ALA A 87 -10.58 19.94 7.69
N THR A 88 -9.61 19.09 8.05
CA THR A 88 -8.22 19.51 8.18
C THR A 88 -7.58 19.77 6.83
N ILE A 89 -7.70 18.82 5.88
CA ILE A 89 -7.05 18.90 4.58
C ILE A 89 -7.63 20.04 3.72
N THR A 90 -8.94 20.33 3.83
CA THR A 90 -9.56 21.42 3.07
C THR A 90 -9.02 22.81 3.39
N LYS A 91 -8.34 22.98 4.52
CA LYS A 91 -7.65 24.24 4.87
C LYS A 91 -6.41 24.51 4.05
N HIS A 92 -5.96 23.52 3.27
CA HIS A 92 -4.76 23.57 2.46
C HIS A 92 -5.08 23.28 1.00
N ASP A 93 -4.37 23.89 0.07
CA ASP A 93 -4.57 23.65 -1.36
C ASP A 93 -3.98 22.32 -1.80
N PHE A 94 -2.89 21.88 -1.16
CA PHE A 94 -2.25 20.61 -1.47
C PHE A 94 -1.68 19.92 -0.22
N GLY A 95 -1.51 18.62 -0.32
CA GLY A 95 -0.94 17.81 0.75
C GLY A 95 -1.38 16.35 0.69
N ILE A 96 -0.96 15.59 1.68
CA ILE A 96 -1.11 14.14 1.73
C ILE A 96 -2.00 13.73 2.92
N LEU A 97 -2.94 12.83 2.63
CA LEU A 97 -3.63 12.01 3.64
C LEU A 97 -2.82 10.74 3.87
N HIS A 98 -2.21 10.62 5.04
CA HIS A 98 -1.58 9.38 5.50
C HIS A 98 -2.54 8.61 6.40
N ALA A 99 -3.08 7.50 5.88
CA ALA A 99 -4.05 6.69 6.59
C ALA A 99 -3.88 5.20 6.26
N PRO A 100 -4.10 4.29 7.22
CA PRO A 100 -3.99 2.84 7.02
C PRO A 100 -4.98 2.35 5.96
N THR A 101 -4.81 1.10 5.51
CA THR A 101 -5.58 0.55 4.39
C THR A 101 -7.08 0.49 4.67
N ALA A 102 -7.49 0.15 5.89
CA ALA A 102 -8.90 0.03 6.30
C ALA A 102 -9.58 1.37 6.64
N PHE A 103 -8.86 2.50 6.69
CA PHE A 103 -9.42 3.82 7.04
C PHE A 103 -10.54 4.29 6.11
N GLY A 104 -10.56 3.84 4.86
CA GLY A 104 -11.48 4.35 3.84
C GLY A 104 -10.96 5.60 3.13
N LYS A 105 -9.68 5.61 2.75
CA LYS A 105 -9.04 6.71 1.99
C LYS A 105 -9.85 7.15 0.78
N THR A 106 -10.39 6.20 0.01
CA THR A 106 -11.22 6.46 -1.17
C THR A 106 -12.47 7.26 -0.83
N VAL A 107 -13.21 6.85 0.22
CA VAL A 107 -14.43 7.55 0.67
C VAL A 107 -14.09 8.95 1.18
N THR A 108 -12.98 9.09 1.92
CA THR A 108 -12.50 10.40 2.38
C THR A 108 -12.14 11.30 1.21
N ALA A 109 -11.50 10.77 0.17
CA ALA A 109 -11.16 11.53 -1.03
C ALA A 109 -12.41 11.94 -1.84
N ILE A 110 -13.43 11.07 -1.91
CA ILE A 110 -14.74 11.44 -2.48
C ILE A 110 -15.38 12.56 -1.64
N GLY A 111 -15.27 12.50 -0.32
CA GLY A 111 -15.67 13.59 0.56
C GLY A 111 -14.94 14.91 0.26
N MET A 112 -13.67 14.86 -0.13
CA MET A 112 -12.91 16.04 -0.59
C MET A 112 -13.44 16.58 -1.91
N ILE A 113 -13.82 15.71 -2.88
CA ILE A 113 -14.45 16.13 -4.14
C ILE A 113 -15.76 16.90 -3.83
N VAL A 114 -16.61 16.32 -2.99
CA VAL A 114 -17.89 16.94 -2.58
C VAL A 114 -17.65 18.28 -1.87
N LYS A 115 -16.58 18.41 -1.08
CA LYS A 115 -16.26 19.65 -0.36
C LYS A 115 -15.66 20.72 -1.25
N ARG A 116 -14.75 20.34 -2.19
CA ARG A 116 -14.10 21.28 -3.12
C ARG A 116 -15.03 21.75 -4.23
N LYS A 117 -15.93 20.88 -4.71
CA LYS A 117 -16.92 21.17 -5.77
C LYS A 117 -16.31 21.68 -7.06
N VAL A 118 -15.17 21.16 -7.46
CA VAL A 118 -14.50 21.46 -8.73
C VAL A 118 -14.19 20.18 -9.49
N ASN A 119 -14.06 20.30 -10.80
CA ASN A 119 -13.75 19.15 -11.65
C ASN A 119 -12.45 18.48 -11.20
N THR A 120 -12.48 17.16 -11.17
CA THR A 120 -11.44 16.37 -10.51
C THR A 120 -10.89 15.30 -11.44
N LEU A 121 -9.56 15.17 -11.50
CA LEU A 121 -8.88 14.03 -12.11
C LEU A 121 -8.24 13.17 -11.04
N ILE A 122 -8.58 11.88 -11.05
CA ILE A 122 -8.03 10.88 -10.13
C ILE A 122 -6.96 10.08 -10.87
N LEU A 123 -5.73 10.12 -10.35
CA LEU A 123 -4.58 9.42 -10.90
C LEU A 123 -4.33 8.12 -10.14
N VAL A 124 -4.30 7.02 -10.88
CA VAL A 124 -4.04 5.69 -10.36
C VAL A 124 -2.90 5.02 -11.14
N HIS A 125 -2.21 4.05 -10.54
CA HIS A 125 -1.09 3.38 -11.19
C HIS A 125 -1.50 2.07 -11.89
N SER A 126 -2.70 1.54 -11.67
CA SER A 126 -3.16 0.28 -12.24
C SER A 126 -4.59 0.35 -12.78
N ARG A 127 -4.89 -0.56 -13.73
CA ARG A 127 -6.25 -0.71 -14.26
C ARG A 127 -7.23 -1.18 -13.18
N GLN A 128 -6.80 -2.04 -12.28
CA GLN A 128 -7.62 -2.56 -11.19
C GLN A 128 -8.10 -1.43 -10.27
N LEU A 129 -7.21 -0.51 -9.88
CA LEU A 129 -7.59 0.68 -9.12
C LEU A 129 -8.53 1.59 -9.89
N LEU A 130 -8.33 1.74 -11.21
CA LEU A 130 -9.23 2.52 -12.05
C LEU A 130 -10.65 1.96 -12.00
N GLU A 131 -10.82 0.64 -12.15
CA GLU A 131 -12.10 -0.05 -12.09
C GLU A 131 -12.74 0.10 -10.69
N GLN A 132 -11.97 -0.03 -9.61
CA GLN A 132 -12.45 0.18 -8.24
C GLN A 132 -12.91 1.62 -7.98
N TRP A 133 -12.14 2.60 -8.43
CA TRP A 133 -12.54 4.00 -8.30
C TRP A 133 -13.84 4.29 -9.06
N GLN A 134 -14.02 3.72 -10.25
CA GLN A 134 -15.27 3.83 -11.00
C GLN A 134 -16.46 3.25 -10.23
N GLU A 135 -16.29 2.04 -9.66
CA GLU A 135 -17.32 1.40 -8.83
C GLU A 135 -17.67 2.25 -7.61
N ARG A 136 -16.67 2.69 -6.86
CA ARG A 136 -16.88 3.51 -5.65
C ARG A 136 -17.53 4.85 -5.94
N LEU A 137 -17.13 5.52 -7.01
CA LEU A 137 -17.75 6.77 -7.42
C LEU A 137 -19.22 6.57 -7.84
N ARG A 138 -19.53 5.50 -8.58
CA ARG A 138 -20.94 5.18 -8.93
C ARG A 138 -21.80 4.86 -7.71
N THR A 139 -21.23 4.18 -6.71
CA THR A 139 -21.91 3.88 -5.45
C THR A 139 -22.16 5.14 -4.63
N PHE A 140 -21.17 6.02 -4.51
CA PHE A 140 -21.23 7.16 -3.58
C PHE A 140 -21.70 8.47 -4.22
N LEU A 141 -21.63 8.59 -5.55
CA LEU A 141 -22.08 9.74 -6.35
C LEU A 141 -22.84 9.24 -7.59
N PRO A 142 -23.99 8.58 -7.43
CA PRO A 142 -24.67 7.87 -8.53
C PRO A 142 -25.11 8.80 -9.67
N GLU A 143 -25.42 10.04 -9.39
CA GLU A 143 -25.86 11.03 -10.39
C GLU A 143 -24.72 11.61 -11.24
N VAL A 144 -23.45 11.33 -10.87
CA VAL A 144 -22.29 11.92 -11.54
C VAL A 144 -21.81 11.01 -12.67
N THR A 145 -21.73 11.56 -13.86
CA THR A 145 -21.06 10.89 -14.97
C THR A 145 -19.55 10.84 -14.72
N ILE A 146 -18.94 9.66 -14.93
CA ILE A 146 -17.54 9.41 -14.66
C ILE A 146 -16.83 9.06 -15.96
N GLY A 147 -15.79 9.81 -16.30
CA GLY A 147 -14.93 9.50 -17.43
C GLY A 147 -13.75 8.61 -17.06
N SER A 148 -13.09 8.05 -18.06
CA SER A 148 -11.93 7.21 -17.83
C SER A 148 -10.91 7.26 -18.95
N ILE A 149 -9.61 7.20 -18.55
CA ILE A 149 -8.47 7.17 -19.44
C ILE A 149 -7.54 6.04 -18.98
N GLY A 150 -7.56 4.92 -19.68
CA GLY A 150 -6.77 3.73 -19.32
C GLY A 150 -7.47 2.43 -19.65
N GLY A 151 -6.74 1.32 -19.60
CA GLY A 151 -7.30 0.00 -19.88
C GLY A 151 -7.85 -0.16 -21.32
N GLY A 152 -7.30 0.58 -22.30
CA GLY A 152 -7.78 0.59 -23.69
C GLY A 152 -8.93 1.55 -23.96
N LYS A 153 -9.42 2.28 -22.97
CA LYS A 153 -10.48 3.29 -23.12
C LYS A 153 -9.91 4.70 -22.94
N ARG A 154 -10.37 5.65 -23.76
CA ARG A 154 -10.05 7.09 -23.63
C ARG A 154 -11.34 7.89 -23.81
N LYS A 155 -12.09 8.08 -22.72
CA LYS A 155 -13.35 8.80 -22.69
C LYS A 155 -13.38 9.79 -21.51
N PRO A 156 -12.54 10.85 -21.54
CA PRO A 156 -12.62 11.90 -20.55
C PRO A 156 -13.89 12.73 -20.77
N ILE A 157 -14.47 13.21 -19.71
CA ILE A 157 -15.66 14.08 -19.72
C ILE A 157 -15.41 15.45 -19.10
N GLY A 158 -14.27 15.63 -18.41
CA GLY A 158 -13.88 16.91 -17.81
C GLY A 158 -14.65 17.28 -16.55
N ILE A 159 -15.36 16.32 -15.92
CA ILE A 159 -16.12 16.48 -14.67
C ILE A 159 -15.40 15.73 -13.54
N ILE A 160 -15.59 14.42 -13.48
CA ILE A 160 -14.79 13.53 -12.64
C ILE A 160 -14.23 12.45 -13.55
N ASP A 161 -12.93 12.47 -13.74
CA ASP A 161 -12.24 11.51 -14.59
C ASP A 161 -11.22 10.70 -13.79
N ILE A 162 -11.04 9.45 -14.18
CA ILE A 162 -10.03 8.56 -13.59
C ILE A 162 -9.05 8.19 -14.70
N ALA A 163 -7.76 8.36 -14.43
CA ALA A 163 -6.72 8.03 -15.40
C ALA A 163 -5.63 7.15 -14.79
N THR A 164 -5.18 6.14 -15.55
CA THR A 164 -3.88 5.57 -15.24
C THR A 164 -2.80 6.53 -15.73
N TYR A 165 -1.80 6.86 -14.88
CA TYR A 165 -0.76 7.83 -15.25
C TYR A 165 -0.02 7.45 -16.53
N GLN A 166 0.16 6.13 -16.79
CA GLN A 166 0.76 5.63 -18.03
C GLN A 166 -0.02 6.02 -19.29
N SER A 167 -1.34 6.18 -19.15
CA SER A 167 -2.21 6.54 -20.29
C SER A 167 -2.22 8.05 -20.59
N LEU A 168 -1.62 8.85 -19.71
CA LEU A 168 -1.45 10.29 -19.90
C LEU A 168 -0.12 10.63 -20.58
N VAL A 169 0.80 9.68 -20.65
CA VAL A 169 2.12 9.83 -21.28
C VAL A 169 2.08 9.29 -22.70
N ASN A 170 2.44 10.10 -23.65
CA ASN A 170 2.61 9.69 -25.04
C ASN A 170 3.87 8.82 -25.17
N LYS A 171 3.72 7.61 -25.72
CA LYS A 171 4.82 6.64 -25.84
C LYS A 171 5.89 7.02 -26.86
N LYS A 172 5.58 7.93 -27.82
CA LYS A 172 6.51 8.30 -28.90
C LYS A 172 7.54 9.33 -28.44
N ASP A 173 7.10 10.33 -27.71
CA ASP A 173 7.90 11.50 -27.32
C ASP A 173 7.95 11.76 -25.82
N ASN A 174 7.30 10.91 -24.99
CA ASN A 174 7.11 11.07 -23.57
C ASN A 174 6.39 12.37 -23.18
N SER A 175 5.73 13.08 -24.11
CA SER A 175 4.92 14.25 -23.77
C SER A 175 3.72 13.86 -22.91
N ILE A 176 3.29 14.78 -22.06
CA ILE A 176 2.09 14.61 -21.23
C ILE A 176 0.89 15.21 -21.95
N THR A 177 -0.25 14.53 -21.90
CA THR A 177 -1.47 15.05 -22.52
C THR A 177 -1.88 16.38 -21.87
N PRO A 178 -2.17 17.45 -22.66
CA PRO A 178 -2.58 18.76 -22.13
C PRO A 178 -3.84 18.70 -21.25
N LEU A 179 -4.67 17.69 -21.45
CA LEU A 179 -5.90 17.46 -20.68
C LEU A 179 -5.70 17.58 -19.14
N ILE A 180 -4.52 17.20 -18.64
CA ILE A 180 -4.24 17.23 -17.18
C ILE A 180 -4.26 18.66 -16.62
N GLN A 181 -4.12 19.67 -17.45
CA GLN A 181 -4.08 21.07 -17.06
C GLN A 181 -5.49 21.68 -16.86
N ASP A 182 -6.55 20.98 -17.30
CA ASP A 182 -7.93 21.50 -17.29
C ASP A 182 -8.69 21.25 -15.96
N TYR A 183 -8.07 20.53 -15.01
CA TYR A 183 -8.70 20.18 -13.74
C TYR A 183 -8.26 21.08 -12.61
N GLY A 184 -9.21 21.49 -11.77
CA GLY A 184 -8.92 22.26 -10.56
C GLY A 184 -8.49 21.40 -9.38
N HIS A 185 -8.80 20.09 -9.41
CA HIS A 185 -8.46 19.15 -8.34
C HIS A 185 -7.84 17.87 -8.91
N ILE A 186 -6.67 17.51 -8.42
CA ILE A 186 -6.00 16.23 -8.72
C ILE A 186 -5.95 15.40 -7.46
N ILE A 187 -6.40 14.15 -7.54
CA ILE A 187 -6.25 13.15 -6.49
C ILE A 187 -5.26 12.09 -6.97
N VAL A 188 -4.25 11.80 -6.17
CA VAL A 188 -3.23 10.81 -6.49
C VAL A 188 -3.37 9.65 -5.50
N ASP A 189 -3.91 8.53 -5.99
CA ASP A 189 -4.04 7.35 -5.15
C ASP A 189 -2.72 6.58 -5.11
N GLU A 190 -2.43 6.02 -3.91
CA GLU A 190 -1.16 5.36 -3.57
C GLU A 190 0.06 6.19 -4.02
N CYS A 191 0.07 7.46 -3.58
CA CYS A 191 1.06 8.46 -4.02
C CYS A 191 2.52 8.09 -3.67
N HIS A 192 2.76 7.03 -2.91
CA HIS A 192 4.10 6.48 -2.71
C HIS A 192 4.74 5.93 -4.01
N HIS A 193 3.95 5.69 -5.06
CA HIS A 193 4.46 5.39 -6.40
C HIS A 193 4.98 6.60 -7.18
N LEU A 194 4.81 7.82 -6.67
CA LEU A 194 5.19 9.07 -7.34
C LEU A 194 6.66 9.19 -7.73
N SER A 195 7.56 8.44 -7.11
CA SER A 195 8.98 8.47 -7.47
C SER A 195 9.32 7.65 -8.72
N ALA A 196 8.33 7.01 -9.38
CA ALA A 196 8.55 6.51 -10.72
C ALA A 196 8.70 7.71 -11.68
N PRO A 197 9.76 7.81 -12.47
CA PRO A 197 10.05 9.02 -13.27
C PRO A 197 8.88 9.50 -14.12
N ARG A 198 8.12 8.58 -14.69
CA ARG A 198 6.93 8.93 -15.51
C ARG A 198 5.80 9.54 -14.69
N PHE A 199 5.65 9.16 -13.42
CA PHE A 199 4.61 9.71 -12.58
C PHE A 199 4.97 11.13 -12.10
N GLU A 200 6.24 11.35 -11.76
CA GLU A 200 6.77 12.67 -11.46
C GLU A 200 6.59 13.63 -12.66
N MET A 201 6.89 13.16 -13.88
CA MET A 201 6.65 13.95 -15.11
C MET A 201 5.18 14.39 -15.22
N VAL A 202 4.22 13.50 -14.96
CA VAL A 202 2.79 13.83 -15.01
C VAL A 202 2.44 14.92 -14.00
N LEU A 203 2.93 14.81 -12.74
CA LEU A 203 2.61 15.80 -11.71
C LEU A 203 3.29 17.16 -11.92
N ASN A 204 4.43 17.20 -12.61
CA ASN A 204 5.11 18.45 -12.96
C ASN A 204 4.29 19.29 -13.95
N GLU A 205 3.45 18.65 -14.79
CA GLU A 205 2.55 19.32 -15.72
C GLU A 205 1.20 19.73 -15.11
N VAL A 206 0.93 19.34 -13.87
CA VAL A 206 -0.33 19.66 -13.17
C VAL A 206 -0.37 21.14 -12.80
N ARG A 207 -1.36 21.87 -13.29
CA ARG A 207 -1.65 23.27 -12.95
C ARG A 207 -2.73 23.42 -11.87
N ALA A 208 -3.40 22.33 -11.51
CA ALA A 208 -4.50 22.33 -10.54
C ALA A 208 -4.14 23.03 -9.23
N LYS A 209 -5.04 23.88 -8.75
CA LYS A 209 -4.93 24.52 -7.45
C LYS A 209 -4.89 23.49 -6.34
N TYR A 210 -5.76 22.46 -6.42
CA TYR A 210 -5.91 21.46 -5.37
C TYR A 210 -5.24 20.15 -5.76
N VAL A 211 -4.36 19.65 -4.90
CA VAL A 211 -3.68 18.34 -5.07
C VAL A 211 -3.74 17.56 -3.78
N LEU A 212 -4.32 16.36 -3.84
CA LEU A 212 -4.43 15.44 -2.71
C LEU A 212 -3.70 14.13 -3.01
N GLY A 213 -2.65 13.83 -2.24
CA GLY A 213 -2.02 12.51 -2.21
C GLY A 213 -2.69 11.61 -1.18
N LEU A 214 -2.92 10.34 -1.53
CA LEU A 214 -3.41 9.31 -0.63
C LEU A 214 -2.35 8.23 -0.48
N THR A 215 -2.02 7.84 0.75
CA THR A 215 -1.09 6.72 0.98
C THR A 215 -1.29 6.08 2.35
N ALA A 216 -1.09 4.76 2.42
CA ALA A 216 -0.98 4.04 3.68
C ALA A 216 0.47 4.03 4.22
N THR A 217 1.44 4.17 3.33
CA THR A 217 2.86 4.06 3.64
C THR A 217 3.64 5.13 2.89
N PRO A 218 3.83 6.33 3.48
CA PRO A 218 4.61 7.39 2.84
C PRO A 218 6.10 7.07 2.74
N GLU A 219 6.58 6.11 3.55
CA GLU A 219 7.94 5.65 3.52
C GLU A 219 8.18 4.69 2.36
N ARG A 220 9.36 4.76 1.75
CA ARG A 220 9.77 3.95 0.60
C ARG A 220 10.99 3.10 0.92
N GLN A 221 11.07 1.92 0.29
CA GLN A 221 12.23 1.03 0.41
C GLN A 221 13.53 1.64 -0.10
N ASP A 222 13.43 2.48 -1.15
CA ASP A 222 14.57 3.17 -1.78
C ASP A 222 14.93 4.49 -1.08
N GLY A 223 14.15 4.93 -0.08
CA GLY A 223 14.39 6.16 0.66
C GLY A 223 14.02 7.45 -0.09
N HIS A 224 13.43 7.36 -1.28
CA HIS A 224 13.06 8.52 -2.11
C HIS A 224 11.72 9.16 -1.74
N GLN A 225 11.21 8.93 -0.52
CA GLN A 225 9.94 9.52 -0.07
C GLN A 225 9.88 11.04 -0.12
N LYS A 226 11.02 11.73 -0.09
CA LYS A 226 11.05 13.20 -0.21
C LYS A 226 10.48 13.70 -1.53
N ILE A 227 10.63 12.92 -2.61
CA ILE A 227 10.04 13.27 -3.92
C ILE A 227 8.52 13.34 -3.82
N ILE A 228 7.89 12.45 -3.05
CA ILE A 228 6.43 12.44 -2.85
C ILE A 228 5.98 13.75 -2.19
N PHE A 229 6.69 14.17 -1.13
CA PHE A 229 6.36 15.40 -0.42
C PHE A 229 6.61 16.65 -1.27
N MET A 230 7.65 16.65 -2.09
CA MET A 230 7.89 17.73 -3.05
C MET A 230 6.82 17.80 -4.12
N ALA A 231 6.34 16.67 -4.62
CA ALA A 231 5.36 16.62 -5.72
C ALA A 231 3.91 16.87 -5.25
N ALA A 232 3.50 16.31 -4.11
CA ALA A 232 2.12 16.35 -3.62
C ALA A 232 1.93 17.25 -2.38
N GLY A 233 3.01 17.72 -1.76
CA GLY A 233 2.98 18.49 -0.53
C GLY A 233 3.20 17.68 0.73
N PRO A 234 3.25 18.33 1.91
CA PRO A 234 3.46 17.66 3.19
C PRO A 234 2.24 16.84 3.61
N ILE A 235 2.43 15.97 4.63
CA ILE A 235 1.32 15.26 5.27
C ILE A 235 0.48 16.27 6.05
N ARG A 236 -0.75 16.51 5.59
CA ARG A 236 -1.70 17.44 6.24
C ARG A 236 -2.57 16.73 7.27
N TYR A 237 -2.80 15.43 7.11
CA TYR A 237 -3.50 14.62 8.09
C TYR A 237 -2.87 13.24 8.16
N LYS A 238 -2.53 12.84 9.38
CA LYS A 238 -2.03 11.50 9.69
C LYS A 238 -2.97 10.85 10.68
N VAL A 239 -3.56 9.73 10.27
CA VAL A 239 -4.39 8.92 11.15
C VAL A 239 -3.48 8.33 12.23
N LYS A 240 -3.79 8.60 13.50
CA LYS A 240 -3.15 7.91 14.61
C LYS A 240 -3.60 6.44 14.53
N GLN A 241 -2.66 5.53 14.47
CA GLN A 241 -2.95 4.12 14.68
C GLN A 241 -3.32 3.96 16.15
N SER A 242 -4.61 3.92 16.46
CA SER A 242 -5.09 3.27 17.67
C SER A 242 -5.21 1.78 17.35
N PRO A 243 -5.03 0.88 18.32
CA PRO A 243 -5.45 -0.50 18.17
C PRO A 243 -6.89 -0.49 17.63
N ASP A 244 -7.15 -1.33 16.63
CA ASP A 244 -8.49 -1.44 16.07
C ASP A 244 -9.37 -2.08 17.15
N GLU A 245 -10.14 -1.27 17.86
CA GLU A 245 -11.02 -1.73 18.94
C GLU A 245 -12.13 -2.67 18.45
N GLN A 246 -12.30 -2.75 17.11
CA GLN A 246 -13.34 -3.56 16.49
C GLN A 246 -12.98 -5.06 16.41
N PHE A 247 -11.69 -5.39 16.36
CA PHE A 247 -11.22 -6.76 16.18
C PHE A 247 -10.21 -7.16 17.26
N THR A 248 -10.35 -8.38 17.78
CA THR A 248 -9.22 -9.03 18.45
C THR A 248 -8.17 -9.35 17.39
N GLN A 249 -6.93 -8.92 17.63
CA GLN A 249 -5.84 -9.01 16.66
C GLN A 249 -4.74 -9.92 17.18
N THR A 250 -4.53 -11.05 16.53
CA THR A 250 -3.53 -12.04 16.97
C THR A 250 -2.60 -12.43 15.83
N VAL A 251 -1.31 -12.58 16.13
CA VAL A 251 -0.34 -13.23 15.25
C VAL A 251 0.08 -14.54 15.88
N MET A 252 -0.20 -15.64 15.20
CA MET A 252 0.26 -16.98 15.53
C MET A 252 1.62 -17.21 14.88
N ILE A 253 2.68 -17.29 15.68
CA ILE A 253 4.06 -17.42 15.22
C ILE A 253 4.45 -18.89 15.31
N HIS A 254 4.55 -19.55 14.14
CA HIS A 254 4.96 -20.94 14.02
C HIS A 254 6.48 -21.00 13.83
N GLN A 255 7.20 -21.41 14.88
CA GLN A 255 8.66 -21.59 14.83
C GLN A 255 8.98 -22.95 14.20
N LEU A 256 9.65 -22.93 13.05
CA LEU A 256 10.05 -24.12 12.30
C LEU A 256 11.56 -24.30 12.40
N TYR A 257 11.96 -25.56 12.63
CA TYR A 257 13.36 -25.92 12.82
C TYR A 257 13.87 -26.90 11.76
N ASP A 258 13.26 -26.91 10.58
CA ASP A 258 13.67 -27.74 9.47
C ASP A 258 15.13 -27.42 9.08
N ILE A 259 15.90 -28.46 8.81
CA ILE A 259 17.31 -28.32 8.48
C ILE A 259 17.47 -27.93 7.01
N PRO A 260 17.99 -26.71 6.71
CA PRO A 260 18.23 -26.31 5.34
C PRO A 260 19.41 -27.07 4.72
N PRO A 261 19.52 -27.15 3.39
CA PRO A 261 20.65 -27.75 2.69
C PRO A 261 21.98 -27.14 3.13
N ALA A 262 23.03 -27.98 3.14
CA ALA A 262 24.35 -27.58 3.62
C ALA A 262 24.92 -26.37 2.85
N GLU A 263 24.54 -26.19 1.58
CA GLU A 263 24.92 -25.07 0.72
C GLU A 263 24.38 -23.73 1.22
N LEU A 264 23.25 -23.72 1.96
CA LEU A 264 22.68 -22.51 2.55
C LEU A 264 23.28 -22.16 3.92
N ILE A 265 23.96 -23.10 4.58
CA ILE A 265 24.54 -22.93 5.91
C ILE A 265 26.05 -22.65 5.85
N LYS A 266 26.78 -23.31 4.96
CA LYS A 266 28.26 -23.41 4.94
C LYS A 266 28.96 -22.37 4.07
N THR A 267 28.28 -21.39 3.49
CA THR A 267 28.96 -20.41 2.62
C THR A 267 29.63 -19.33 3.46
N ASP A 268 30.94 -19.11 3.25
CA ASP A 268 31.67 -17.91 3.69
C ASP A 268 31.00 -16.62 3.12
N GLU A 269 30.23 -16.76 2.06
CA GLU A 269 29.38 -15.73 1.49
C GLU A 269 27.96 -15.81 2.11
N ARG A 270 27.36 -14.65 2.33
CA ARG A 270 25.97 -14.57 2.81
C ARG A 270 25.04 -15.22 1.79
N PRO A 271 24.22 -16.20 2.18
CA PRO A 271 23.31 -16.89 1.26
C PRO A 271 22.38 -15.88 0.57
N LYS A 272 22.20 -16.05 -0.74
CA LYS A 272 21.27 -15.21 -1.50
C LYS A 272 19.84 -15.49 -1.04
N ILE A 273 19.06 -14.45 -0.88
CA ILE A 273 17.65 -14.58 -0.47
C ILE A 273 16.83 -15.45 -1.46
N SER A 274 17.22 -15.44 -2.76
CA SER A 274 16.60 -16.27 -3.78
C SER A 274 16.71 -17.76 -3.50
N ASP A 275 17.85 -18.20 -2.93
CA ASP A 275 18.13 -19.61 -2.66
C ASP A 275 17.39 -20.05 -1.39
N ALA A 276 17.35 -19.19 -0.37
CA ALA A 276 16.49 -19.40 0.79
C ALA A 276 15.01 -19.54 0.37
N TYR A 277 14.52 -18.67 -0.52
CA TYR A 277 13.13 -18.75 -1.00
C TYR A 277 12.86 -20.01 -1.82
N ARG A 278 13.82 -20.47 -2.63
CA ARG A 278 13.71 -21.74 -3.36
C ARG A 278 13.60 -22.92 -2.39
N TRP A 279 14.42 -22.94 -1.35
CA TRP A 279 14.33 -23.95 -0.30
C TRP A 279 12.96 -23.94 0.40
N LEU A 280 12.45 -22.78 0.80
CA LEU A 280 11.13 -22.65 1.47
C LEU A 280 9.98 -23.21 0.62
N VAL A 281 10.00 -22.95 -0.69
CA VAL A 281 8.97 -23.44 -1.64
C VAL A 281 9.03 -24.97 -1.79
N ASN A 282 10.23 -25.54 -1.75
CA ASN A 282 10.45 -26.98 -1.93
C ASN A 282 10.42 -27.75 -0.60
N ASN A 283 10.22 -27.07 0.53
CA ASN A 283 10.10 -27.72 1.83
C ASN A 283 8.68 -28.30 2.00
N GLU A 284 8.59 -29.63 1.85
CA GLU A 284 7.35 -30.39 1.92
C GLU A 284 6.69 -30.30 3.32
N GLN A 285 7.46 -30.42 4.39
CA GLN A 285 6.96 -30.39 5.76
C GLN A 285 6.32 -29.01 6.06
N ARG A 286 7.04 -27.95 5.66
CA ARG A 286 6.57 -26.57 5.79
C ARG A 286 5.28 -26.33 5.01
N THR A 287 5.23 -26.76 3.76
CA THR A 287 4.05 -26.58 2.90
C THR A 287 2.86 -27.38 3.45
N SER A 288 3.08 -28.62 3.90
CA SER A 288 2.05 -29.44 4.54
C SER A 288 1.48 -28.82 5.81
N LYS A 289 2.35 -28.21 6.64
CA LYS A 289 1.91 -27.46 7.83
C LYS A 289 1.02 -26.27 7.45
N ILE A 290 1.40 -25.47 6.47
CA ILE A 290 0.61 -24.32 5.99
C ILE A 290 -0.77 -24.79 5.47
N VAL A 291 -0.80 -25.87 4.70
CA VAL A 291 -2.03 -26.45 4.15
C VAL A 291 -2.93 -26.97 5.27
N SER A 292 -2.36 -27.70 6.25
CA SER A 292 -3.11 -28.21 7.41
C SER A 292 -3.71 -27.07 8.24
N ASP A 293 -2.94 -26.02 8.52
CA ASP A 293 -3.43 -24.89 9.30
C ASP A 293 -4.53 -24.12 8.55
N ALA A 294 -4.39 -23.96 7.23
CA ALA A 294 -5.42 -23.33 6.40
C ALA A 294 -6.70 -24.18 6.32
N TYR A 295 -6.57 -25.50 6.27
CA TYR A 295 -7.69 -26.43 6.34
C TYR A 295 -8.41 -26.31 7.68
N GLU A 296 -7.67 -26.35 8.79
CA GLU A 296 -8.23 -26.22 10.15
C GLU A 296 -8.93 -24.85 10.33
N CYS A 297 -8.38 -23.78 9.79
CA CYS A 297 -9.00 -22.47 9.80
C CYS A 297 -10.39 -22.50 9.14
N VAL A 298 -10.51 -23.16 7.96
CA VAL A 298 -11.81 -23.31 7.27
C VAL A 298 -12.78 -24.17 8.08
N GLN A 299 -12.32 -25.27 8.67
CA GLN A 299 -13.18 -26.13 9.51
C GLN A 299 -13.74 -25.38 10.71
N ASN A 300 -13.00 -24.39 11.23
CA ASN A 300 -13.41 -23.52 12.33
C ASN A 300 -14.23 -22.29 11.86
N GLY A 301 -14.65 -22.25 10.58
CA GLY A 301 -15.47 -21.18 10.02
C GLY A 301 -14.70 -19.94 9.60
N GLY A 302 -13.36 -19.96 9.61
CA GLY A 302 -12.52 -18.86 9.16
C GLY A 302 -12.44 -18.72 7.63
N HIS A 303 -12.02 -17.55 7.17
CA HIS A 303 -11.89 -17.19 5.75
C HIS A 303 -10.44 -16.83 5.42
N PRO A 304 -9.58 -17.82 5.14
CA PRO A 304 -8.16 -17.61 4.96
C PRO A 304 -7.77 -17.01 3.61
N LEU A 305 -6.78 -16.12 3.67
CA LEU A 305 -5.99 -15.64 2.56
C LEU A 305 -4.56 -16.18 2.72
N VAL A 306 -4.12 -17.04 1.82
CA VAL A 306 -2.76 -17.59 1.81
C VAL A 306 -1.89 -16.81 0.83
N LEU A 307 -0.83 -16.15 1.34
CA LEU A 307 0.07 -15.33 0.53
C LEU A 307 1.42 -16.00 0.31
N THR A 308 1.81 -16.08 -0.93
CA THR A 308 3.14 -16.52 -1.36
C THR A 308 3.72 -15.58 -2.42
N GLU A 309 5.06 -15.62 -2.63
CA GLU A 309 5.74 -14.87 -3.68
C GLU A 309 5.96 -15.69 -4.96
N ARG A 310 5.69 -17.01 -4.92
CA ARG A 310 5.98 -17.95 -6.00
C ARG A 310 4.70 -18.60 -6.53
N ARG A 311 4.54 -18.60 -7.86
CA ARG A 311 3.37 -19.18 -8.53
C ARG A 311 3.27 -20.67 -8.30
N GLU A 312 4.37 -21.40 -8.44
CA GLU A 312 4.44 -22.84 -8.20
C GLU A 312 4.00 -23.22 -6.80
N HIS A 313 4.41 -22.44 -5.79
CA HIS A 313 3.99 -22.61 -4.41
C HIS A 313 2.48 -22.36 -4.24
N ALA A 314 1.95 -21.32 -4.90
CA ALA A 314 0.51 -21.03 -4.85
C ALA A 314 -0.31 -22.19 -5.46
N GLU A 315 0.15 -22.74 -6.56
CA GLU A 315 -0.50 -23.88 -7.23
C GLU A 315 -0.40 -25.17 -6.42
N SER A 316 0.76 -25.43 -5.78
CA SER A 316 0.93 -26.57 -4.88
C SER A 316 -0.03 -26.51 -3.68
N ILE A 317 -0.12 -25.35 -3.01
CA ILE A 317 -1.05 -25.15 -1.89
C ILE A 317 -2.49 -25.31 -2.35
N HIS A 318 -2.86 -24.74 -3.50
CA HIS A 318 -4.18 -24.86 -4.09
C HIS A 318 -4.57 -26.33 -4.36
N SER A 319 -3.70 -27.10 -5.05
CA SER A 319 -3.96 -28.49 -5.37
C SER A 319 -4.21 -29.32 -4.10
N ARG A 320 -3.34 -29.19 -3.10
CA ARG A 320 -3.47 -29.93 -1.82
C ARG A 320 -4.75 -29.60 -1.07
N LEU A 321 -5.14 -28.32 -0.98
CA LEU A 321 -6.40 -27.92 -0.35
C LEU A 321 -7.61 -28.45 -1.13
N THR A 322 -7.53 -28.46 -2.47
CA THR A 322 -8.58 -29.00 -3.33
C THR A 322 -8.72 -30.52 -3.15
N GLU A 323 -7.62 -31.25 -3.04
CA GLU A 323 -7.59 -32.69 -2.75
C GLU A 323 -8.22 -33.00 -1.38
N MET A 324 -8.12 -32.08 -0.41
CA MET A 324 -8.78 -32.15 0.89
C MET A 324 -10.27 -31.72 0.86
N GLY A 325 -10.82 -31.42 -0.32
CA GLY A 325 -12.23 -31.04 -0.50
C GLY A 325 -12.53 -29.56 -0.24
N ILE A 326 -11.52 -28.71 -0.10
CA ILE A 326 -11.70 -27.27 0.11
C ILE A 326 -11.84 -26.54 -1.22
N SER A 327 -12.88 -25.72 -1.34
CA SER A 327 -13.05 -24.82 -2.49
C SER A 327 -12.03 -23.68 -2.44
N THR A 328 -11.13 -23.63 -3.40
CA THR A 328 -10.03 -22.66 -3.44
C THR A 328 -9.96 -21.88 -4.74
N VAL A 329 -9.46 -20.65 -4.69
CA VAL A 329 -9.19 -19.82 -5.87
C VAL A 329 -7.75 -19.32 -5.84
N VAL A 330 -7.06 -19.37 -7.00
CA VAL A 330 -5.69 -18.85 -7.14
C VAL A 330 -5.69 -17.52 -7.86
N LEU A 331 -5.08 -16.50 -7.24
CA LEU A 331 -4.91 -15.16 -7.78
C LEU A 331 -3.42 -14.85 -8.03
N LYS A 332 -3.05 -14.71 -9.28
CA LYS A 332 -1.65 -14.48 -9.70
C LYS A 332 -1.54 -13.34 -10.71
N GLY A 333 -0.43 -12.57 -10.66
CA GLY A 333 -0.28 -11.32 -11.40
C GLY A 333 -0.22 -11.41 -12.94
N ALA A 334 -0.07 -12.58 -13.55
CA ALA A 334 0.02 -12.77 -15.00
C ALA A 334 -1.06 -13.72 -15.54
N MET A 335 -2.27 -13.60 -15.01
CA MET A 335 -3.43 -14.34 -15.50
C MET A 335 -3.89 -13.81 -16.84
N LYS A 336 -4.25 -14.70 -17.78
CA LYS A 336 -4.95 -14.35 -19.01
C LYS A 336 -6.35 -13.79 -18.66
N ALA A 337 -6.93 -12.99 -19.55
CA ALA A 337 -8.24 -12.36 -19.30
C ALA A 337 -9.35 -13.37 -18.97
N ALA A 338 -9.37 -14.53 -19.64
CA ALA A 338 -10.32 -15.60 -19.37
C ALA A 338 -10.10 -16.25 -17.98
N GLU A 339 -8.84 -16.53 -17.60
CA GLU A 339 -8.48 -17.07 -16.28
C GLU A 339 -8.89 -16.10 -15.17
N ARG A 340 -8.62 -14.81 -15.38
CA ARG A 340 -8.98 -13.75 -14.42
C ARG A 340 -10.49 -13.69 -14.21
N LYS A 341 -11.27 -13.67 -15.30
CA LYS A 341 -12.73 -13.66 -15.22
C LYS A 341 -13.28 -14.90 -14.48
N ASN A 342 -12.68 -16.05 -14.73
CA ASN A 342 -13.05 -17.29 -14.03
C ASN A 342 -12.71 -17.20 -12.53
N ALA A 343 -11.52 -16.73 -12.18
CA ALA A 343 -11.12 -16.53 -10.79
C ALA A 343 -12.01 -15.50 -10.07
N ASP A 344 -12.37 -14.38 -10.72
CA ASP A 344 -13.25 -13.36 -10.17
C ASP A 344 -14.68 -13.93 -9.91
N ASN A 345 -15.18 -14.80 -10.78
CA ASN A 345 -16.47 -15.48 -10.59
C ASN A 345 -16.48 -16.44 -9.38
N HIS A 346 -15.36 -17.15 -9.14
CA HIS A 346 -15.23 -18.09 -8.02
C HIS A 346 -14.82 -17.43 -6.71
N LEU A 347 -14.29 -16.20 -6.76
CA LEU A 347 -13.73 -15.49 -5.62
C LEU A 347 -14.73 -15.34 -4.47
N GLN A 348 -16.00 -15.10 -4.76
CA GLN A 348 -17.04 -14.89 -3.75
C GLN A 348 -17.44 -16.20 -3.03
N SER A 349 -17.35 -17.33 -3.69
CA SER A 349 -17.76 -18.64 -3.16
C SER A 349 -16.60 -19.48 -2.63
N ALA A 350 -15.35 -19.16 -2.97
CA ALA A 350 -14.18 -19.91 -2.54
C ALA A 350 -13.99 -19.82 -1.03
N GLN A 351 -13.71 -20.93 -0.35
CA GLN A 351 -13.42 -20.99 1.07
C GLN A 351 -12.02 -20.44 1.38
N VAL A 352 -11.05 -20.69 0.50
CA VAL A 352 -9.66 -20.23 0.63
C VAL A 352 -9.25 -19.43 -0.59
N VAL A 353 -8.63 -18.29 -0.37
CA VAL A 353 -7.96 -17.52 -1.43
C VAL A 353 -6.47 -17.75 -1.33
N VAL A 354 -5.85 -18.32 -2.35
CA VAL A 354 -4.40 -18.44 -2.48
C VAL A 354 -3.91 -17.38 -3.46
N ALA A 355 -2.97 -16.54 -3.07
CA ALA A 355 -2.58 -15.44 -3.92
C ALA A 355 -1.08 -15.16 -3.93
N THR A 356 -0.58 -14.63 -5.05
CA THR A 356 0.75 -14.02 -5.07
C THR A 356 0.67 -12.57 -4.59
N GLY A 357 1.69 -12.13 -3.84
CA GLY A 357 1.70 -10.83 -3.18
C GLY A 357 1.41 -9.65 -4.11
N LYS A 358 1.87 -9.69 -5.36
CA LYS A 358 1.60 -8.64 -6.36
C LYS A 358 0.12 -8.45 -6.69
N TYR A 359 -0.69 -9.51 -6.59
CA TYR A 359 -2.12 -9.43 -6.89
C TYR A 359 -2.91 -8.82 -5.73
N VAL A 360 -2.55 -9.19 -4.50
CA VAL A 360 -3.28 -8.77 -3.28
C VAL A 360 -2.81 -7.41 -2.76
N GLY A 361 -1.61 -6.97 -3.16
CA GLY A 361 -1.01 -5.72 -2.66
C GLY A 361 -1.88 -4.50 -2.88
N GLU A 362 -2.49 -4.37 -4.07
CA GLU A 362 -3.26 -3.19 -4.43
C GLU A 362 -4.51 -3.56 -5.23
N GLY A 363 -5.62 -2.94 -4.87
CA GLY A 363 -6.86 -3.12 -5.60
C GLY A 363 -7.62 -4.42 -5.30
N PHE A 364 -7.18 -5.25 -4.37
CA PHE A 364 -7.91 -6.44 -3.92
C PHE A 364 -8.80 -6.08 -2.72
N ASP A 365 -10.08 -6.43 -2.78
CA ASP A 365 -11.05 -6.15 -1.72
C ASP A 365 -12.02 -7.32 -1.55
N LEU A 366 -11.91 -8.04 -0.43
CA LEU A 366 -12.80 -9.13 -0.07
C LEU A 366 -13.06 -9.07 1.46
N PRO A 367 -14.12 -8.39 1.91
CA PRO A 367 -14.35 -8.05 3.32
C PRO A 367 -14.42 -9.24 4.27
N ARG A 368 -14.93 -10.38 3.81
CA ARG A 368 -15.09 -11.60 4.64
C ARG A 368 -13.78 -12.21 5.13
N LEU A 369 -12.63 -11.91 4.50
CA LEU A 369 -11.34 -12.45 4.91
C LEU A 369 -10.97 -12.00 6.32
N ASP A 370 -10.66 -12.95 7.19
CA ASP A 370 -10.35 -12.75 8.62
C ASP A 370 -8.97 -13.30 9.01
N THR A 371 -8.42 -14.22 8.22
CA THR A 371 -7.16 -14.89 8.53
C THR A 371 -6.17 -14.74 7.37
N LEU A 372 -4.93 -14.37 7.70
CA LEU A 372 -3.83 -14.20 6.75
C LEU A 372 -2.72 -15.21 7.03
N PHE A 373 -2.40 -16.06 6.07
CA PHE A 373 -1.29 -17.00 6.12
C PHE A 373 -0.11 -16.45 5.31
N LEU A 374 0.99 -16.12 5.96
CA LEU A 374 2.22 -15.70 5.30
C LEU A 374 3.04 -16.92 4.90
N ALA A 375 2.68 -17.55 3.80
CA ALA A 375 3.38 -18.73 3.29
C ALA A 375 4.82 -18.43 2.80
N MET A 376 5.17 -17.17 2.60
CA MET A 376 6.54 -16.70 2.33
C MET A 376 6.87 -15.50 3.20
N PRO A 377 8.13 -15.38 3.69
CA PRO A 377 8.53 -14.29 4.56
C PRO A 377 8.56 -12.94 3.84
N ILE A 378 8.02 -11.91 4.49
CA ILE A 378 8.02 -10.53 4.01
C ILE A 378 9.02 -9.73 4.85
N ALA A 379 9.84 -8.90 4.22
CA ALA A 379 10.82 -8.07 4.93
C ALA A 379 10.38 -6.61 5.11
N TRP A 380 9.44 -6.13 4.28
CA TRP A 380 9.07 -4.72 4.23
C TRP A 380 7.79 -4.43 5.02
N LYS A 381 7.88 -3.52 6.01
CA LYS A 381 6.76 -3.15 6.89
C LYS A 381 5.53 -2.62 6.12
N GLY A 382 5.75 -1.87 5.03
CA GLY A 382 4.67 -1.31 4.22
C GLY A 382 3.86 -2.41 3.53
N THR A 383 4.53 -3.40 2.94
CA THR A 383 3.89 -4.56 2.33
C THR A 383 3.10 -5.37 3.36
N LEU A 384 3.69 -5.59 4.55
CA LEU A 384 3.00 -6.28 5.64
C LEU A 384 1.73 -5.55 6.07
N ALA A 385 1.79 -4.22 6.26
CA ALA A 385 0.63 -3.41 6.62
C ALA A 385 -0.46 -3.40 5.53
N GLN A 386 -0.07 -3.44 4.25
CA GLN A 386 -1.02 -3.57 3.14
C GLN A 386 -1.75 -4.91 3.19
N TYR A 387 -1.03 -6.01 3.40
CA TYR A 387 -1.62 -7.36 3.44
C TYR A 387 -2.48 -7.56 4.69
N ALA A 388 -2.00 -7.16 5.86
CA ALA A 388 -2.80 -7.15 7.09
C ALA A 388 -4.08 -6.33 6.93
N GLY A 389 -4.00 -5.16 6.28
CA GLY A 389 -5.17 -4.34 5.99
C GLY A 389 -6.24 -5.01 5.12
N ARG A 390 -5.95 -6.14 4.45
CA ARG A 390 -6.97 -6.91 3.70
C ARG A 390 -7.91 -7.68 4.60
N ILE A 391 -7.40 -8.15 5.74
CA ILE A 391 -8.21 -8.85 6.74
C ILE A 391 -8.85 -7.90 7.77
N HIS A 392 -8.58 -6.59 7.74
CA HIS A 392 -9.19 -5.57 8.59
C HIS A 392 -10.45 -4.92 8.00
N ARG A 393 -10.99 -5.47 6.89
CA ARG A 393 -12.27 -4.99 6.36
C ARG A 393 -13.42 -5.43 7.23
N GLU A 394 -14.36 -4.52 7.50
CA GLU A 394 -15.59 -4.83 8.23
C GLU A 394 -16.44 -5.80 7.43
N SER A 395 -16.92 -6.85 8.07
CA SER A 395 -17.88 -7.81 7.55
C SER A 395 -18.78 -8.26 8.68
N GLU A 396 -20.02 -8.59 8.38
CA GLU A 396 -20.98 -9.08 9.35
C GLU A 396 -20.45 -10.33 10.07
N GLY A 397 -20.58 -10.36 11.40
CA GLY A 397 -20.13 -11.48 12.25
C GLY A 397 -18.61 -11.55 12.51
N LYS A 398 -17.80 -10.69 11.89
CA LYS A 398 -16.35 -10.71 12.07
C LYS A 398 -15.93 -9.93 13.32
N THR A 399 -15.35 -10.64 14.28
CA THR A 399 -14.90 -10.09 15.58
C THR A 399 -13.39 -10.18 15.80
N GLN A 400 -12.71 -10.98 14.98
CA GLN A 400 -11.27 -11.21 15.11
C GLN A 400 -10.55 -11.22 13.77
N VAL A 401 -9.26 -10.93 13.80
CA VAL A 401 -8.34 -11.06 12.68
C VAL A 401 -7.06 -11.75 13.13
N THR A 402 -6.64 -12.75 12.36
CA THR A 402 -5.49 -13.59 12.72
C THR A 402 -4.46 -13.60 11.60
N ILE A 403 -3.18 -13.54 11.95
CA ILE A 403 -2.06 -13.73 11.02
C ILE A 403 -1.29 -14.97 11.46
N HIS A 404 -1.07 -15.91 10.55
CA HIS A 404 -0.15 -17.03 10.73
C HIS A 404 1.18 -16.68 10.06
N ASP A 405 2.25 -16.58 10.86
CA ASP A 405 3.61 -16.28 10.40
C ASP A 405 4.53 -17.48 10.66
N TYR A 406 5.06 -18.08 9.58
CA TYR A 406 5.94 -19.23 9.64
C TYR A 406 7.40 -18.78 9.62
N VAL A 407 8.08 -19.01 10.75
CA VAL A 407 9.44 -18.52 11.01
C VAL A 407 10.43 -19.67 10.96
N ASP A 408 11.19 -19.72 9.87
CA ASP A 408 12.23 -20.73 9.68
C ASP A 408 13.48 -20.33 10.48
N CYS A 409 13.66 -20.94 11.64
CA CYS A 409 14.64 -20.54 12.66
C CYS A 409 16.07 -20.98 12.31
N ALA A 410 16.27 -21.91 11.38
CA ALA A 410 17.59 -22.41 11.01
C ALA A 410 18.41 -21.43 10.14
N LEU A 411 17.78 -20.45 9.47
CA LEU A 411 18.47 -19.50 8.61
C LEU A 411 18.50 -18.07 9.22
N PRO A 412 19.69 -17.54 9.54
CA PRO A 412 19.81 -16.19 10.16
C PRO A 412 19.20 -15.06 9.33
N ILE A 413 19.18 -15.20 7.99
CA ILE A 413 18.56 -14.21 7.11
C ILE A 413 17.05 -14.14 7.33
N LEU A 414 16.37 -15.29 7.49
CA LEU A 414 14.94 -15.38 7.72
C LEU A 414 14.56 -14.93 9.13
N GLN A 415 15.38 -15.24 10.13
CA GLN A 415 15.22 -14.71 11.49
C GLN A 415 15.29 -13.17 11.52
N ARG A 416 16.26 -12.55 10.79
CA ARG A 416 16.33 -11.09 10.69
C ARG A 416 15.09 -10.48 10.02
N MET A 417 14.53 -11.17 9.02
CA MET A 417 13.27 -10.75 8.40
C MET A 417 12.10 -10.83 9.40
N PHE A 418 12.03 -11.91 10.19
CA PHE A 418 11.02 -12.05 11.24
C PHE A 418 11.12 -10.93 12.28
N LYS A 419 12.31 -10.63 12.83
CA LYS A 419 12.50 -9.53 13.79
C LYS A 419 11.97 -8.18 13.29
N LYS A 420 11.98 -7.94 11.97
CA LYS A 420 11.38 -6.73 11.38
C LYS A 420 9.85 -6.82 11.37
N ARG A 421 9.29 -7.99 11.04
CA ARG A 421 7.83 -8.21 11.07
C ARG A 421 7.29 -8.11 12.48
N GLU A 422 7.97 -8.72 13.45
CA GLU A 422 7.61 -8.69 14.87
C GLU A 422 7.43 -7.25 15.38
N LYS A 423 8.38 -6.36 15.09
CA LYS A 423 8.26 -4.92 15.40
C LYS A 423 7.05 -4.27 14.74
N SER A 424 6.75 -4.69 13.51
CA SER A 424 5.60 -4.16 12.77
C SER A 424 4.29 -4.66 13.32
N TYR A 425 4.18 -5.92 13.73
CA TYR A 425 3.00 -6.48 14.40
C TYR A 425 2.69 -5.72 15.70
N LYS A 426 3.69 -5.55 16.57
CA LYS A 426 3.55 -4.78 17.81
C LYS A 426 3.11 -3.33 17.54
N ALA A 427 3.67 -2.69 16.50
CA ALA A 427 3.29 -1.34 16.11
C ALA A 427 1.87 -1.23 15.54
N MET A 428 1.33 -2.32 14.97
CA MET A 428 -0.05 -2.41 14.49
C MET A 428 -1.05 -2.84 15.58
N GLY A 429 -0.59 -3.18 16.79
CA GLY A 429 -1.45 -3.54 17.92
C GLY A 429 -1.79 -5.02 18.03
N TYR A 430 -1.12 -5.90 17.28
CA TYR A 430 -1.35 -7.35 17.38
C TYR A 430 -0.74 -7.96 18.64
N ALA A 431 -1.50 -8.86 19.29
CA ALA A 431 -0.97 -9.80 20.27
C ALA A 431 -0.14 -10.88 19.56
N LEU A 432 0.96 -11.32 20.16
CA LEU A 432 1.85 -12.34 19.58
C LEU A 432 1.75 -13.62 20.40
N GLU A 433 1.45 -14.74 19.73
CA GLU A 433 1.41 -16.07 20.29
C GLU A 433 2.43 -16.95 19.59
N TYR A 434 3.28 -17.66 20.35
CA TYR A 434 4.38 -18.46 19.80
C TYR A 434 4.06 -19.95 19.92
N PHE A 435 4.23 -20.66 18.79
CA PHE A 435 4.05 -22.10 18.68
C PHE A 435 5.34 -22.74 18.20
N GLU A 436 5.89 -23.67 18.99
CA GLU A 436 7.05 -24.45 18.58
C GLU A 436 6.59 -25.62 17.69
N GLY A 437 7.06 -25.64 16.44
CA GLY A 437 6.85 -26.75 15.51
C GLY A 437 7.74 -27.94 15.88
N ASN A 438 7.17 -29.15 15.91
CA ASN A 438 7.78 -30.43 16.25
C ASN A 438 7.94 -30.77 17.74
N SER A 439 6.88 -30.69 18.49
CA SER A 439 6.71 -31.57 19.64
C SER A 439 5.27 -32.07 19.69
N ASP A 440 5.10 -33.38 19.76
CA ASP A 440 3.83 -34.08 20.07
C ASP A 440 3.31 -33.75 21.49
N LYS A 441 3.51 -32.51 21.94
CA LYS A 441 3.10 -32.04 23.27
C LYS A 441 2.34 -30.74 23.11
N GLN A 442 1.21 -30.67 23.79
CA GLN A 442 0.34 -29.50 23.90
C GLN A 442 1.10 -28.16 23.99
N PRO A 443 0.60 -27.09 23.33
CA PRO A 443 1.25 -25.79 23.37
C PRO A 443 1.36 -25.24 24.79
N SER A 444 2.57 -25.02 25.28
CA SER A 444 2.80 -24.23 26.47
C SER A 444 2.65 -22.76 26.14
N LEU A 445 1.52 -22.18 26.48
CA LEU A 445 1.26 -20.73 26.39
C LEU A 445 2.27 -20.00 27.29
N LYS A 446 3.28 -19.39 26.68
CA LYS A 446 4.06 -18.32 27.33
C LYS A 446 3.40 -16.98 27.01
N LEU A 447 2.49 -16.56 27.89
CA LEU A 447 2.02 -15.18 27.94
C LEU A 447 3.19 -14.31 28.44
N GLU A 448 3.84 -13.54 27.57
CA GLU A 448 4.68 -12.43 28.03
C GLU A 448 3.78 -11.35 28.63
N ASN A 449 3.93 -11.12 29.93
CA ASN A 449 3.20 -10.13 30.71
C ASN A 449 3.38 -8.73 30.11
N VAL A 450 2.29 -8.11 29.75
CA VAL A 450 2.20 -6.66 29.50
C VAL A 450 2.55 -5.96 30.83
N PRO A 451 3.53 -5.05 30.87
CA PRO A 451 3.82 -4.33 32.10
C PRO A 451 2.64 -3.44 32.45
N SER A 452 2.06 -3.71 33.62
CA SER A 452 1.04 -2.88 34.26
C SER A 452 1.53 -1.44 34.40
N SER A 453 0.76 -0.49 33.89
CA SER A 453 0.93 0.95 34.09
C SER A 453 0.93 1.28 35.57
N ASN A 454 2.09 1.57 36.13
CA ASN A 454 2.21 2.20 37.45
C ASN A 454 1.74 3.65 37.36
N THR A 455 0.54 3.88 37.83
CA THR A 455 0.05 5.17 38.28
C THR A 455 0.91 5.63 39.45
N LYS A 456 1.80 6.58 39.27
CA LYS A 456 2.33 7.38 40.37
C LYS A 456 1.59 8.69 40.44
N GLN A 457 0.68 8.76 41.42
CA GLN A 457 0.34 10.03 42.09
C GLN A 457 1.58 10.57 42.80
N LYS A 458 2.02 11.72 42.41
CA LYS A 458 2.36 12.85 43.30
C LYS A 458 2.62 14.10 42.44
#